data_1a3b1e04b00d2451d718b75701e7e54a
#
_entry.id   1a3b1e04b00d2451d718b75701e7e54a
#
_cell.length_a   1.000
_cell.length_b   1.000
_cell.length_c   1.000
_cell.angle_alpha   90.00
_cell.angle_beta   90.00
_cell.angle_gamma   90.00
#
_symmetry.space_group_name_H-M   'P 1'
#
loop_
_entity.id
_entity.type
_entity.pdbx_description
1 polymer ?
#
loop_
_entity_poly.entity_id
_entity_poly.type
_entity_poly.pdbx_seq_one_letter_code
_entity_poly.pdbx_strand_id
1 'polypeptide(L)'
;TLYVLNKIQEVLRELNVSVERYDLYEFKSNIVTLPQTLKDTDGIILATTVEWYGIGGYMQQFLDSCWLYGDKEKIANIYMCPVVMATTYGEHDAVKTLTEAWEILGGRPITGICGYIAEVSELEQDAGYDRVIEKRTEDMYRSINQKVPLFPNSNQAVKQKITFTQSLNLTPQEAE
;
A
#
# COMPACT_ATOMS: atom_id res chain seq x y z
N THR A 1 -1.99 12.19 7.29
CA THR A 1 -1.19 11.20 6.55
C THR A 1 0.30 11.51 6.62
N LEU A 2 0.74 12.75 6.31
CA LEU A 2 2.17 13.13 6.28
C LEU A 2 2.89 12.88 7.62
N TYR A 3 2.28 13.23 8.74
CA TYR A 3 2.84 12.96 10.07
C TYR A 3 3.14 11.46 10.26
N VAL A 4 2.16 10.60 9.95
CA VAL A 4 2.30 9.15 10.07
C VAL A 4 3.45 8.64 9.19
N LEU A 5 3.54 9.11 7.94
CA LEU A 5 4.62 8.73 7.03
C LEU A 5 6.00 9.17 7.52
N ASN A 6 6.10 10.35 8.10
CA ASN A 6 7.37 10.84 8.66
C ASN A 6 7.83 9.95 9.82
N LYS A 7 6.92 9.57 10.72
CA LYS A 7 7.20 8.65 11.83
C LYS A 7 7.61 7.27 11.35
N ILE A 8 6.91 6.72 10.38
CA ILE A 8 7.28 5.44 9.76
C ILE A 8 8.70 5.53 9.18
N GLN A 9 9.02 6.60 8.49
CA GLN A 9 10.33 6.79 7.88
C GLN A 9 11.45 6.93 8.94
N GLU A 10 11.18 7.57 10.08
CA GLU A 10 12.11 7.63 11.21
C GLU A 10 12.42 6.23 11.73
N VAL A 11 11.40 5.42 12.04
CA VAL A 11 11.56 4.05 12.53
C VAL A 11 12.32 3.18 11.52
N LEU A 12 11.98 3.26 10.23
CA LEU A 12 12.67 2.47 9.19
C LEU A 12 14.14 2.88 9.05
N ARG A 13 14.47 4.15 9.21
CA ARG A 13 15.87 4.62 9.22
C ARG A 13 16.65 4.07 10.42
N GLU A 14 16.05 4.04 11.59
CA GLU A 14 16.66 3.42 12.78
C GLU A 14 16.94 1.93 12.57
N LEU A 15 16.11 1.26 11.78
CA LEU A 15 16.29 -0.14 11.38
C LEU A 15 17.23 -0.32 10.17
N ASN A 16 17.91 0.75 9.71
CA ASN A 16 18.79 0.75 8.55
C ASN A 16 18.11 0.32 7.23
N VAL A 17 16.83 0.65 7.07
CA VAL A 17 16.07 0.40 5.84
C VAL A 17 16.21 1.60 4.90
N SER A 18 16.55 1.35 3.64
CA SER A 18 16.50 2.37 2.59
C SER A 18 15.05 2.67 2.21
N VAL A 19 14.66 3.93 2.27
CA VAL A 19 13.29 4.37 1.98
C VAL A 19 13.31 5.44 0.90
N GLU A 20 12.62 5.17 -0.20
CA GLU A 20 12.31 6.13 -1.24
C GLU A 20 10.84 6.53 -1.15
N ARG A 21 10.55 7.80 -1.32
CA ARG A 21 9.20 8.35 -1.21
C ARG A 21 8.80 9.09 -2.46
N TYR A 22 7.60 8.80 -2.93
CA TYR A 22 7.01 9.42 -4.10
C TYR A 22 5.68 10.06 -3.73
N ASP A 23 5.54 11.36 -4.00
CA ASP A 23 4.26 12.06 -3.91
C ASP A 23 3.53 11.95 -5.25
N LEU A 24 2.39 11.24 -5.27
CA LEU A 24 1.66 10.98 -6.50
C LEU A 24 1.10 12.26 -7.14
N TYR A 25 0.84 13.30 -6.35
CA TYR A 25 0.41 14.59 -6.88
C TYR A 25 1.54 15.29 -7.64
N GLU A 26 2.76 15.25 -7.12
CA GLU A 26 3.93 15.79 -7.81
C GLU A 26 4.26 14.97 -9.06
N PHE A 27 4.08 13.66 -8.99
CA PHE A 27 4.30 12.71 -10.08
C PHE A 27 3.13 12.51 -11.04
N LYS A 28 2.05 13.29 -10.92
CA LYS A 28 0.80 13.11 -11.67
C LYS A 28 0.96 12.88 -13.18
N SER A 29 1.97 13.47 -13.81
CA SER A 29 2.25 13.29 -15.24
C SER A 29 3.03 12.00 -15.56
N ASN A 30 3.62 11.33 -14.56
CA ASN A 30 4.53 10.20 -14.72
C ASN A 30 4.17 9.01 -13.83
N ILE A 31 2.96 8.95 -13.26
CA ILE A 31 2.52 7.85 -12.38
C ILE A 31 2.69 6.50 -13.06
N VAL A 32 2.46 6.43 -14.36
CA VAL A 32 2.59 5.21 -15.17
C VAL A 32 4.02 4.60 -15.17
N THR A 33 5.02 5.39 -14.82
CA THR A 33 6.42 4.93 -14.75
C THR A 33 6.80 4.38 -13.38
N LEU A 34 6.03 4.69 -12.33
CA LEU A 34 6.33 4.27 -10.96
C LEU A 34 6.37 2.74 -10.75
N PRO A 35 5.57 1.91 -11.43
CA PRO A 35 5.69 0.46 -11.28
C PRO A 35 7.09 -0.09 -11.58
N GLN A 36 7.89 0.61 -12.38
CA GLN A 36 9.27 0.21 -12.68
C GLN A 36 10.21 0.35 -11.47
N THR A 37 9.88 1.23 -10.52
CA THR A 37 10.67 1.41 -9.29
C THR A 37 10.53 0.22 -8.33
N LEU A 38 9.52 -0.62 -8.54
CA LEU A 38 9.24 -1.79 -7.70
C LEU A 38 10.21 -2.96 -7.91
N LYS A 39 11.11 -2.89 -8.91
CA LYS A 39 12.02 -3.98 -9.25
C LYS A 39 12.94 -4.40 -8.11
N ASP A 40 13.41 -3.42 -7.33
CA ASP A 40 14.36 -3.62 -6.22
C ASP A 40 13.70 -3.34 -4.86
N THR A 41 12.38 -3.46 -4.79
CA THR A 41 11.58 -3.13 -3.61
C THR A 41 11.13 -4.41 -2.90
N ASP A 42 11.35 -4.48 -1.59
CA ASP A 42 10.91 -5.60 -0.74
C ASP A 42 9.55 -5.30 -0.09
N GLY A 43 9.25 -4.03 0.14
CA GLY A 43 8.01 -3.58 0.73
C GLY A 43 7.54 -2.25 0.17
N ILE A 44 6.25 -2.03 0.15
CA ILE A 44 5.63 -0.78 -0.28
C ILE A 44 4.64 -0.28 0.78
N ILE A 45 4.64 1.01 1.00
CA ILE A 45 3.63 1.69 1.81
C ILE A 45 2.75 2.49 0.87
N LEU A 46 1.49 2.12 0.79
CA LEU A 46 0.48 2.87 0.05
C LEU A 46 -0.29 3.76 1.02
N ALA A 47 0.03 5.05 0.95
CA ALA A 47 -0.52 6.02 1.88
C ALA A 47 -1.48 6.99 1.18
N THR A 48 -2.65 7.17 1.75
CA THR A 48 -3.63 8.13 1.24
C THR A 48 -4.43 8.77 2.36
N THR A 49 -4.98 9.93 2.06
CA THR A 49 -6.08 10.52 2.84
C THR A 49 -7.38 10.17 2.14
N VAL A 50 -8.41 9.83 2.91
CA VAL A 50 -9.71 9.45 2.33
C VAL A 50 -10.32 10.61 1.55
N GLU A 51 -10.69 10.33 0.32
CA GLU A 51 -11.44 11.22 -0.56
C GLU A 51 -12.71 10.49 -1.02
N TRP A 52 -13.89 11.06 -0.71
CA TRP A 52 -15.18 10.48 -1.12
C TRP A 52 -15.31 8.99 -0.80
N TYR A 53 -14.94 8.59 0.44
CA TYR A 53 -14.88 7.18 0.89
C TYR A 53 -13.86 6.29 0.13
N GLY A 54 -13.05 6.87 -0.72
CA GLY A 54 -12.10 6.14 -1.57
C GLY A 54 -10.65 6.55 -1.36
N ILE A 55 -9.81 5.97 -2.19
CA ILE A 55 -8.35 6.12 -2.14
C ILE A 55 -7.79 7.28 -2.98
N GLY A 56 -8.66 8.02 -3.67
CA GLY A 56 -8.26 9.11 -4.58
C GLY A 56 -7.83 8.64 -5.97
N GLY A 57 -7.96 9.55 -6.94
CA GLY A 57 -7.73 9.23 -8.36
C GLY A 57 -6.29 8.89 -8.70
N TYR A 58 -5.31 9.57 -8.10
CA TYR A 58 -3.89 9.29 -8.37
C TYR A 58 -3.45 7.93 -7.81
N MET A 59 -3.98 7.52 -6.66
CA MET A 59 -3.72 6.19 -6.13
C MET A 59 -4.35 5.11 -7.00
N GLN A 60 -5.57 5.32 -7.50
CA GLN A 60 -6.19 4.41 -8.47
C GLN A 60 -5.36 4.32 -9.74
N GLN A 61 -4.90 5.44 -10.28
CA GLN A 61 -4.03 5.46 -11.46
C GLN A 61 -2.70 4.71 -11.23
N PHE A 62 -2.14 4.79 -10.02
CA PHE A 62 -0.95 4.01 -9.67
C PHE A 62 -1.24 2.50 -9.68
N LEU A 63 -2.36 2.08 -9.09
CA LEU A 63 -2.77 0.67 -9.08
C LEU A 63 -3.06 0.14 -10.49
N ASP A 64 -3.75 0.93 -11.32
CA ASP A 64 -3.97 0.60 -12.74
C ASP A 64 -2.64 0.47 -13.50
N SER A 65 -1.69 1.36 -13.23
CA SER A 65 -0.36 1.30 -13.82
C SER A 65 0.41 0.05 -13.39
N CYS A 66 0.27 -0.37 -12.12
CA CYS A 66 0.82 -1.64 -11.65
C CYS A 66 0.17 -2.84 -12.34
N TRP A 67 -1.12 -2.78 -12.63
CA TRP A 67 -1.84 -3.81 -13.37
C TRP A 67 -1.34 -3.93 -14.81
N LEU A 68 -1.21 -2.80 -15.52
CA LEU A 68 -0.85 -2.75 -16.93
C LEU A 68 0.64 -2.97 -17.19
N TYR A 69 1.50 -2.40 -16.36
CA TYR A 69 2.94 -2.30 -16.61
C TYR A 69 3.81 -2.92 -15.53
N GLY A 70 3.23 -3.33 -14.41
CA GLY A 70 3.96 -3.93 -13.30
C GLY A 70 4.49 -5.33 -13.62
N ASP A 71 5.67 -5.64 -13.07
CA ASP A 71 6.22 -6.99 -13.10
C ASP A 71 5.47 -7.85 -12.06
N LYS A 72 4.66 -8.78 -12.53
CA LYS A 72 3.79 -9.62 -11.69
C LYS A 72 4.59 -10.52 -10.74
N GLU A 73 5.72 -11.04 -11.17
CA GLU A 73 6.57 -11.89 -10.33
C GLU A 73 7.22 -11.09 -9.20
N LYS A 74 7.60 -9.86 -9.48
CA LYS A 74 8.13 -8.94 -8.46
C LYS A 74 7.04 -8.53 -7.47
N ILE A 75 5.88 -8.09 -7.94
CA ILE A 75 4.76 -7.68 -7.10
C ILE A 75 4.34 -8.81 -6.15
N ALA A 76 4.36 -10.06 -6.61
CA ALA A 76 4.01 -11.23 -5.81
C ALA A 76 4.90 -11.41 -4.56
N ASN A 77 6.07 -10.80 -4.54
CA ASN A 77 7.01 -10.87 -3.42
C ASN A 77 7.06 -9.57 -2.58
N ILE A 78 6.29 -8.55 -2.93
CA ILE A 78 6.27 -7.26 -2.24
C ILE A 78 5.20 -7.25 -1.15
N TYR A 79 5.62 -6.95 0.08
CA TYR A 79 4.73 -6.71 1.21
C TYR A 79 4.18 -5.29 1.14
N MET A 80 2.87 -5.12 1.25
CA MET A 80 2.22 -3.81 1.22
C MET A 80 1.57 -3.49 2.55
N CYS A 81 1.91 -2.32 3.08
CA CYS A 81 1.31 -1.73 4.26
C CYS A 81 0.41 -0.56 3.85
N PRO A 82 -0.91 -0.66 3.99
CA PRO A 82 -1.79 0.47 3.75
C PRO A 82 -1.72 1.46 4.91
N VAL A 83 -1.62 2.74 4.60
CA VAL A 83 -1.69 3.85 5.56
C VAL A 83 -2.79 4.81 5.13
N VAL A 84 -3.88 4.82 5.88
CA VAL A 84 -5.06 5.61 5.53
C VAL A 84 -5.51 6.48 6.70
N MET A 85 -5.57 7.76 6.45
CA MET A 85 -6.08 8.74 7.41
C MET A 85 -7.35 9.39 6.87
N ALA A 86 -8.32 9.61 7.74
CA ALA A 86 -9.56 10.31 7.40
C ALA A 86 -9.83 11.44 8.37
N THR A 87 -10.46 12.50 7.88
CA THR A 87 -10.97 13.61 8.69
C THR A 87 -12.47 13.46 8.99
N THR A 88 -13.14 12.55 8.33
CA THR A 88 -14.56 12.24 8.51
C THR A 88 -14.78 10.73 8.63
N TYR A 89 -15.08 10.07 7.53
CA TYR A 89 -15.39 8.63 7.48
C TYR A 89 -14.71 7.96 6.29
N GLY A 90 -14.67 6.63 6.28
CA GLY A 90 -14.28 5.82 5.12
C GLY A 90 -12.85 5.29 5.17
N GLU A 91 -12.13 5.44 6.28
CA GLU A 91 -10.77 4.94 6.44
C GLU A 91 -10.71 3.42 6.32
N HIS A 92 -11.67 2.70 6.86
CA HIS A 92 -11.75 1.25 6.76
C HIS A 92 -12.05 0.78 5.32
N ASP A 93 -12.93 1.49 4.61
CA ASP A 93 -13.24 1.18 3.22
C ASP A 93 -12.03 1.42 2.31
N ALA A 94 -11.29 2.49 2.53
CA ALA A 94 -10.09 2.78 1.79
C ALA A 94 -8.96 1.77 2.08
N VAL A 95 -8.75 1.37 3.34
CA VAL A 95 -7.81 0.28 3.70
C VAL A 95 -8.19 -1.01 2.99
N LYS A 96 -9.48 -1.37 3.02
CA LYS A 96 -9.98 -2.57 2.36
C LYS A 96 -9.71 -2.51 0.84
N THR A 97 -9.99 -1.37 0.22
CA THR A 97 -9.75 -1.16 -1.22
C THR A 97 -8.28 -1.34 -1.58
N LEU A 98 -7.35 -0.74 -0.83
CA LEU A 98 -5.91 -0.90 -1.06
C LEU A 98 -5.47 -2.35 -0.86
N THR A 99 -5.95 -2.99 0.19
CA THR A 99 -5.63 -4.39 0.51
C THR A 99 -6.10 -5.33 -0.59
N GLU A 100 -7.36 -5.23 -0.98
CA GLU A 100 -7.93 -6.09 -2.03
C GLU A 100 -7.29 -5.81 -3.39
N ALA A 101 -7.00 -4.56 -3.73
CA ALA A 101 -6.31 -4.22 -4.96
C ALA A 101 -4.90 -4.83 -5.01
N TRP A 102 -4.14 -4.76 -3.91
CA TRP A 102 -2.80 -5.36 -3.85
C TRP A 102 -2.83 -6.89 -3.94
N GLU A 103 -3.84 -7.52 -3.31
CA GLU A 103 -4.10 -8.96 -3.46
C GLU A 103 -4.43 -9.34 -4.90
N ILE A 104 -5.25 -8.54 -5.59
CA ILE A 104 -5.58 -8.74 -7.02
C ILE A 104 -4.32 -8.66 -7.88
N LEU A 105 -3.40 -7.74 -7.58
CA LEU A 105 -2.11 -7.65 -8.26
C LEU A 105 -1.18 -8.84 -7.96
N GLY A 106 -1.53 -9.70 -7.00
CA GLY A 106 -0.77 -10.85 -6.57
C GLY A 106 0.20 -10.58 -5.42
N GLY A 107 0.23 -9.35 -4.90
CA GLY A 107 1.12 -8.95 -3.82
C GLY A 107 0.69 -9.42 -2.43
N ARG A 108 1.43 -9.01 -1.41
CA ARG A 108 1.28 -9.48 -0.02
C ARG A 108 0.87 -8.32 0.90
N PRO A 109 -0.43 -8.05 1.07
CA PRO A 109 -0.86 -7.03 2.01
C PRO A 109 -0.67 -7.49 3.45
N ILE A 110 -0.23 -6.58 4.30
CA ILE A 110 -0.12 -6.78 5.76
C ILE A 110 -1.04 -5.80 6.48
N THR A 111 -1.18 -5.98 7.78
CA THR A 111 -1.97 -5.07 8.61
C THR A 111 -1.39 -3.67 8.56
N GLY A 112 -2.21 -2.72 8.12
CA GLY A 112 -1.81 -1.33 7.97
C GLY A 112 -2.12 -0.45 9.17
N ILE A 113 -2.03 0.84 8.93
CA ILE A 113 -2.37 1.91 9.86
C ILE A 113 -3.56 2.65 9.28
N CYS A 114 -4.63 2.74 10.03
CA CYS A 114 -5.74 3.62 9.68
C CYS A 114 -6.20 4.39 10.91
N GLY A 115 -6.69 5.59 10.68
CA GLY A 115 -7.19 6.43 11.75
C GLY A 115 -8.07 7.56 11.25
N TYR A 116 -8.95 7.97 12.15
CA TYR A 116 -9.75 9.17 12.02
C TYR A 116 -9.12 10.25 12.88
N ILE A 117 -8.89 11.43 12.31
CA ILE A 117 -8.28 12.56 12.99
C ILE A 117 -8.89 13.84 12.47
N ALA A 118 -9.50 14.61 13.35
CA ALA A 118 -10.08 15.90 13.01
C ALA A 118 -8.99 16.95 12.79
N GLU A 119 -7.93 16.92 13.62
CA GLU A 119 -6.82 17.86 13.53
C GLU A 119 -5.45 17.16 13.71
N VAL A 120 -4.42 17.64 13.03
CA VAL A 120 -3.06 17.08 13.11
C VAL A 120 -2.48 17.17 14.51
N SER A 121 -2.86 18.20 15.28
CA SER A 121 -2.46 18.39 16.68
C SER A 121 -2.83 17.23 17.61
N GLU A 122 -3.88 16.48 17.28
CA GLU A 122 -4.30 15.29 18.05
C GLU A 122 -3.25 14.18 17.95
N LEU A 123 -2.63 14.01 16.77
CA LEU A 123 -1.56 13.03 16.57
C LEU A 123 -0.30 13.38 17.34
N GLU A 124 0.05 14.67 17.37
CA GLU A 124 1.28 15.14 18.02
C GLU A 124 1.20 15.06 19.55
N GLN A 125 0.00 15.09 20.11
CA GLN A 125 -0.23 15.09 21.56
C GLN A 125 -0.47 13.70 22.14
N ASP A 126 -0.79 12.71 21.33
CA ASP A 126 -1.13 11.36 21.78
C ASP A 126 0.01 10.36 21.53
N ALA A 127 0.80 10.11 22.57
CA ALA A 127 1.83 9.08 22.56
C ALA A 127 1.32 7.67 22.25
N GLY A 128 0.01 7.43 22.30
CA GLY A 128 -0.62 6.18 21.93
C GLY A 128 -0.55 5.94 20.41
N TYR A 129 -0.72 6.99 19.62
CA TYR A 129 -0.59 6.92 18.17
C TYR A 129 0.84 6.60 17.75
N ASP A 130 1.83 7.24 18.34
CA ASP A 130 3.25 6.98 18.04
C ASP A 130 3.60 5.52 18.28
N ARG A 131 3.17 4.93 19.40
CA ARG A 131 3.38 3.51 19.70
C ARG A 131 2.74 2.57 18.70
N VAL A 132 1.54 2.90 18.22
CA VAL A 132 0.87 2.10 17.19
C VAL A 132 1.64 2.18 15.87
N ILE A 133 2.10 3.37 15.48
CA ILE A 133 2.87 3.57 14.26
C ILE A 133 4.20 2.78 14.34
N GLU A 134 4.94 2.92 15.44
CA GLU A 134 6.18 2.20 15.69
C GLU A 134 5.97 0.68 15.58
N LYS A 135 5.00 0.15 16.33
CA LYS A 135 4.69 -1.28 16.32
C LYS A 135 4.33 -1.80 14.93
N ARG A 136 3.48 -1.10 14.19
CA ARG A 136 3.09 -1.51 12.83
C ARG A 136 4.27 -1.46 11.85
N THR A 137 5.13 -0.47 11.99
CA THR A 137 6.33 -0.35 11.17
C THR A 137 7.32 -1.48 11.47
N GLU A 138 7.52 -1.81 12.73
CA GLU A 138 8.35 -2.95 13.12
C GLU A 138 7.75 -4.28 12.65
N ASP A 139 6.44 -4.46 12.72
CA ASP A 139 5.76 -5.67 12.24
C ASP A 139 5.93 -5.82 10.71
N MET A 140 5.88 -4.71 9.97
CA MET A 140 6.19 -4.70 8.54
C MET A 140 7.64 -5.13 8.29
N TYR A 141 8.60 -4.54 8.99
CA TYR A 141 10.02 -4.87 8.90
C TYR A 141 10.27 -6.36 9.18
N ARG A 142 9.67 -6.90 10.25
CA ARG A 142 9.80 -8.34 10.59
C ARG A 142 9.18 -9.22 9.51
N SER A 143 8.01 -8.85 8.98
CA SER A 143 7.33 -9.63 7.92
C SER A 143 8.18 -9.76 6.68
N ILE A 144 8.85 -8.67 6.28
CA ILE A 144 9.74 -8.63 5.13
C ILE A 144 10.99 -9.49 5.40
N ASN A 145 11.67 -9.27 6.52
CA ASN A 145 12.92 -9.97 6.83
C ASN A 145 12.73 -11.48 7.05
N GLN A 146 11.63 -11.87 7.67
CA GLN A 146 11.32 -13.28 7.93
C GLN A 146 10.63 -13.94 6.74
N LYS A 147 10.31 -13.19 5.70
CA LYS A 147 9.54 -13.65 4.53
C LYS A 147 8.28 -14.42 4.96
N VAL A 148 7.56 -13.85 5.94
CA VAL A 148 6.38 -14.46 6.54
C VAL A 148 5.39 -14.82 5.44
N PRO A 149 4.99 -16.10 5.32
CA PRO A 149 3.98 -16.50 4.36
C PRO A 149 2.63 -15.90 4.76
N LEU A 150 1.94 -15.27 3.81
CA LEU A 150 0.57 -14.85 3.99
C LEU A 150 -0.34 -15.92 3.40
N PHE A 151 -1.26 -16.40 4.21
CA PHE A 151 -2.24 -17.41 3.80
C PHE A 151 -3.55 -16.69 3.46
N PRO A 152 -3.86 -16.49 2.18
CA PRO A 152 -5.13 -15.91 1.78
C PRO A 152 -6.26 -16.84 2.22
N ASN A 153 -7.40 -16.27 2.61
CA ASN A 153 -8.61 -17.08 2.82
C ASN A 153 -9.07 -17.71 1.48
N SER A 154 -9.97 -18.68 1.54
CA SER A 154 -10.40 -19.42 0.34
C SER A 154 -10.93 -18.50 -0.77
N ASN A 155 -11.67 -17.44 -0.40
CA ASN A 155 -12.20 -16.50 -1.39
C ASN A 155 -11.12 -15.66 -2.04
N GLN A 156 -10.12 -15.22 -1.29
CA GLN A 156 -8.96 -14.48 -1.79
C GLN A 156 -8.13 -15.36 -2.73
N ALA A 157 -7.87 -16.61 -2.35
CA ALA A 157 -7.14 -17.56 -3.19
C ALA A 157 -7.85 -17.81 -4.53
N VAL A 158 -9.17 -17.92 -4.53
CA VAL A 158 -9.98 -18.08 -5.75
C VAL A 158 -9.91 -16.81 -6.61
N LYS A 159 -10.09 -15.63 -6.02
CA LYS A 159 -9.98 -14.35 -6.74
C LYS A 159 -8.61 -14.19 -7.39
N GLN A 160 -7.53 -14.41 -6.65
CA GLN A 160 -6.15 -14.32 -7.16
C GLN A 160 -5.95 -15.27 -8.35
N LYS A 161 -6.43 -16.52 -8.25
CA LYS A 161 -6.30 -17.50 -9.33
C LYS A 161 -7.07 -17.07 -10.58
N ILE A 162 -8.30 -16.60 -10.43
CA ILE A 162 -9.12 -16.12 -11.54
C ILE A 162 -8.44 -14.92 -12.21
N THR A 163 -8.02 -13.94 -11.42
CA THR A 163 -7.36 -12.72 -11.92
C THR A 163 -6.05 -13.04 -12.64
N PHE A 164 -5.23 -13.92 -12.08
CA PHE A 164 -3.99 -14.37 -12.72
C PHE A 164 -4.28 -15.07 -14.06
N THR A 165 -5.26 -15.96 -14.10
CA THR A 165 -5.66 -16.65 -15.33
C THR A 165 -6.17 -15.66 -16.39
N GLN A 166 -6.96 -14.67 -15.99
CA GLN A 166 -7.45 -13.63 -16.89
C GLN A 166 -6.31 -12.78 -17.43
N SER A 167 -5.37 -12.36 -16.56
CA SER A 167 -4.23 -11.53 -16.98
C SER A 167 -3.29 -12.21 -17.98
N LEU A 168 -3.22 -13.54 -17.97
CA LEU A 168 -2.44 -14.32 -18.94
C LEU A 168 -3.13 -14.41 -20.32
N ASN A 169 -4.45 -14.25 -20.35
CA ASN A 169 -5.26 -14.42 -21.57
C ASN A 169 -5.69 -13.09 -22.20
N LEU A 170 -5.47 -11.97 -21.51
CA LEU A 170 -5.80 -10.65 -22.04
C LEU A 170 -4.68 -10.14 -22.94
N THR A 171 -5.04 -9.71 -24.14
CA THR A 171 -4.15 -8.89 -24.98
C THR A 171 -4.03 -7.49 -24.40
N PRO A 172 -2.96 -6.74 -24.70
CA PRO A 172 -2.82 -5.36 -24.23
C PRO A 172 -4.00 -4.43 -24.59
N GLN A 173 -4.75 -4.78 -25.63
CA GLN A 173 -5.94 -4.03 -26.06
C GLN A 173 -7.21 -4.40 -25.28
N GLU A 174 -7.24 -5.54 -24.63
CA GLU A 174 -8.38 -6.01 -23.82
C GLU A 174 -8.20 -5.66 -22.32
N ALA A 175 -7.01 -5.18 -21.96
CA ALA A 175 -6.69 -4.75 -20.59
C ALA A 175 -7.01 -3.26 -20.33
N GLU A 176 -7.36 -2.47 -21.37
CA GLU A 176 -7.88 -1.10 -21.27
C GLU A 176 -9.39 -1.12 -21.04
#